data_65970163b97d666e09f80233b7f0e946
#
_entry.id   65970163b97d666e09f80233b7f0e946
#
_cell.length_a   1.000
_cell.length_b   1.000
_cell.length_c   1.000
_cell.angle_alpha   90.00
_cell.angle_beta   90.00
_cell.angle_gamma   90.00
#
_symmetry.space_group_name_H-M   'P 1'
#
loop_
_entity.id
_entity.type
_entity.pdbx_description
1 polymer ?
#
loop_
_entity_poly.entity_id
_entity_poly.type
_entity_poly.pdbx_seq_one_letter_code
_entity_poly.pdbx_strand_id
1 'polypeptide(L)'
;MRIIDIRETAIPLKSKLANSSFDFTEMTTSVVAVITDVMRDGRPVSGFAFNSTGRYACGAAMRARFIPRILSADPDALLDDSGDNFDPAKIFAQMMRREKAGGHSERSIAIGTIEVAVWDAVAKIAGKPLHRVLAERFNNGKLPDKVF
;
A
#
# COMPACT_ATOMS: atom_id res chain seq x y z
N MET A 1 -3.40 14.23 11.91
CA MET A 1 -2.62 13.03 11.51
C MET A 1 -2.27 13.16 10.03
N ARG A 2 -1.06 12.77 9.63
CA ARG A 2 -0.64 12.87 8.22
C ARG A 2 0.38 11.80 7.84
N ILE A 3 0.44 11.47 6.56
CA ILE A 3 1.54 10.71 5.96
C ILE A 3 2.68 11.70 5.72
N ILE A 4 3.82 11.47 6.37
CA ILE A 4 4.98 12.37 6.31
C ILE A 4 5.98 11.99 5.23
N ASP A 5 6.01 10.70 4.84
CA ASP A 5 6.89 10.21 3.78
C ASP A 5 6.36 8.88 3.22
N ILE A 6 6.66 8.59 1.97
CA ILE A 6 6.45 7.28 1.35
C ILE A 6 7.72 6.92 0.59
N ARG A 7 8.35 5.83 0.99
CA ARG A 7 9.59 5.33 0.38
C ARG A 7 9.33 4.08 -0.42
N GLU A 8 9.97 3.99 -1.55
CA GLU A 8 9.98 2.80 -2.40
C GLU A 8 11.43 2.43 -2.74
N THR A 9 11.72 1.13 -2.67
CA THR A 9 13.01 0.58 -3.05
C THR A 9 12.80 -0.69 -3.87
N ALA A 10 13.44 -0.75 -5.04
CA ALA A 10 13.47 -1.96 -5.86
C ALA A 10 14.52 -2.95 -5.32
N ILE A 11 14.11 -4.19 -5.13
CA ILE A 11 14.96 -5.28 -4.62
C ILE A 11 15.01 -6.39 -5.67
N PRO A 12 16.20 -6.87 -6.08
CA PRO A 12 16.30 -8.01 -6.97
C PRO A 12 15.83 -9.30 -6.29
N LEU A 13 15.06 -10.10 -7.01
CA LEU A 13 14.65 -11.42 -6.56
C LEU A 13 15.83 -12.39 -6.78
N LYS A 14 16.43 -12.86 -5.69
CA LYS A 14 17.47 -13.90 -5.73
C LYS A 14 16.82 -15.29 -5.76
N SER A 15 16.09 -15.59 -6.81
CA SER A 15 15.39 -16.86 -6.97
C SER A 15 16.05 -17.71 -8.03
N LYS A 16 16.11 -19.03 -7.83
CA LYS A 16 16.52 -20.01 -8.85
C LYS A 16 15.33 -20.65 -9.55
N LEU A 17 14.13 -20.10 -9.36
CA LEU A 17 12.91 -20.62 -9.98
C LEU A 17 12.81 -20.08 -11.40
N ALA A 18 12.74 -21.00 -12.34
CA ALA A 18 12.44 -20.72 -13.73
C ALA A 18 11.60 -21.86 -14.32
N ASN A 19 10.81 -21.53 -15.33
CA ASN A 19 10.13 -22.50 -16.18
C ASN A 19 10.23 -22.04 -17.65
N SER A 20 9.54 -22.73 -18.54
CA SER A 20 9.58 -22.39 -19.97
C SER A 20 9.06 -20.99 -20.33
N SER A 21 8.32 -20.34 -19.44
CA SER A 21 7.66 -19.05 -19.68
C SER A 21 8.16 -17.93 -18.79
N PHE A 22 8.72 -18.25 -17.62
CA PHE A 22 9.13 -17.27 -16.63
C PHE A 22 10.47 -17.61 -16.01
N ASP A 23 11.33 -16.61 -15.89
CA ASP A 23 12.58 -16.67 -15.15
C ASP A 23 12.55 -15.58 -14.07
N PHE A 24 12.57 -16.00 -12.81
CA PHE A 24 12.55 -15.09 -11.67
C PHE A 24 13.92 -14.56 -11.28
N THR A 25 15.00 -15.04 -11.92
CA THR A 25 16.38 -14.65 -11.57
C THR A 25 16.68 -13.20 -11.92
N GLU A 26 16.02 -12.66 -12.95
CA GLU A 26 16.19 -11.28 -13.42
C GLU A 26 15.12 -10.32 -12.89
N MET A 27 14.14 -10.83 -12.14
CA MET A 27 13.01 -10.03 -11.68
C MET A 27 13.36 -9.24 -10.44
N THR A 28 12.61 -8.15 -10.25
CA THR A 28 12.72 -7.27 -9.08
C THR A 28 11.36 -7.11 -8.42
N THR A 29 11.35 -6.70 -7.17
CA THR A 29 10.13 -6.30 -6.45
C THR A 29 10.32 -4.91 -5.87
N SER A 30 9.25 -4.13 -5.78
CA SER A 30 9.23 -2.89 -5.00
C SER A 30 8.81 -3.21 -3.58
N VAL A 31 9.57 -2.70 -2.62
CA VAL A 31 9.17 -2.61 -1.20
C VAL A 31 8.78 -1.18 -0.91
N VAL A 32 7.63 -0.99 -0.28
CA VAL A 32 7.07 0.33 0.04
C VAL A 32 6.92 0.47 1.55
N ALA A 33 7.29 1.65 2.07
CA ALA A 33 7.03 2.06 3.43
C ALA A 33 6.23 3.36 3.42
N VAL A 34 5.04 3.37 4.03
CA VAL A 34 4.23 4.56 4.32
C VAL A 34 4.52 4.99 5.74
N ILE A 35 5.10 6.16 5.93
CA ILE A 35 5.55 6.69 7.22
C ILE A 35 4.58 7.78 7.66
N THR A 36 4.05 7.68 8.88
CA THR A 36 3.07 8.61 9.45
C THR A 36 3.68 9.47 10.56
N ASP A 37 2.99 10.54 10.96
CA ASP A 37 3.35 11.33 12.14
C ASP A 37 2.79 10.74 13.46
N VAL A 38 2.06 9.63 13.39
CA VAL A 38 1.57 8.92 14.58
C VAL A 38 2.74 8.22 15.26
N MET A 39 2.96 8.53 16.53
CA MET A 39 4.07 7.95 17.30
C MET A 39 3.59 6.80 18.18
N ARG A 40 4.36 5.70 18.20
CA ARG A 40 4.18 4.59 19.14
C ARG A 40 5.55 4.09 19.58
N ASP A 41 5.75 3.97 20.88
CA ASP A 41 7.01 3.52 21.48
C ASP A 41 8.23 4.32 20.97
N GLY A 42 8.06 5.65 20.82
CA GLY A 42 9.10 6.57 20.36
C GLY A 42 9.45 6.47 18.87
N ARG A 43 8.65 5.76 18.07
CA ARG A 43 8.86 5.59 16.63
C ARG A 43 7.59 5.94 15.84
N PRO A 44 7.74 6.48 14.62
CA PRO A 44 6.59 6.71 13.75
C PRO A 44 5.96 5.37 13.33
N VAL A 45 4.64 5.28 13.45
CA VAL A 45 3.90 4.14 12.91
C VAL A 45 4.09 4.14 11.40
N SER A 46 4.54 3.00 10.89
CA SER A 46 4.81 2.83 9.46
C SER A 46 4.14 1.57 8.94
N GLY A 47 3.50 1.70 7.78
CA GLY A 47 2.93 0.57 7.05
C GLY A 47 3.87 0.11 5.95
N PHE A 48 3.91 -1.20 5.70
CA PHE A 48 4.81 -1.82 4.75
C PHE A 48 4.06 -2.72 3.77
N ALA A 49 4.53 -2.74 2.54
CA ALA A 49 4.09 -3.68 1.53
C ALA A 49 5.19 -3.97 0.52
N PHE A 50 4.98 -4.99 -0.28
CA PHE A 50 5.78 -5.27 -1.45
C PHE A 50 4.89 -5.78 -2.58
N ASN A 51 5.27 -5.54 -3.84
CA ASN A 51 4.62 -6.21 -4.95
C ASN A 51 5.24 -7.59 -5.13
N SER A 52 4.39 -8.58 -5.24
CA SER A 52 4.83 -9.95 -5.47
C SER A 52 4.65 -10.34 -6.92
N THR A 53 5.32 -11.40 -7.28
CA THR A 53 5.05 -12.27 -8.39
C THR A 53 5.44 -11.81 -9.78
N GLY A 54 6.60 -12.28 -10.20
CA GLY A 54 6.92 -12.51 -11.59
C GLY A 54 6.86 -11.26 -12.46
N ARG A 55 7.13 -10.11 -11.85
CA ARG A 55 7.13 -8.83 -12.54
C ARG A 55 8.28 -7.98 -12.05
N TYR A 56 8.61 -6.99 -12.84
CA TYR A 56 9.58 -5.98 -12.44
C TYR A 56 8.97 -4.98 -11.46
N ALA A 57 9.82 -4.36 -10.66
CA ALA A 57 9.41 -3.30 -9.75
C ALA A 57 8.74 -2.14 -10.49
N CYS A 58 7.65 -1.62 -9.93
CA CYS A 58 6.90 -0.49 -10.48
C CYS A 58 7.31 0.85 -9.87
N GLY A 59 8.52 0.95 -9.31
CA GLY A 59 8.98 2.11 -8.53
C GLY A 59 8.97 3.43 -9.29
N ALA A 60 9.26 3.42 -10.60
CA ALA A 60 9.22 4.63 -11.40
C ALA A 60 7.81 5.27 -11.40
N ALA A 61 6.76 4.47 -11.61
CA ALA A 61 5.38 4.96 -11.55
C ALA A 61 4.99 5.45 -10.15
N MET A 62 5.43 4.75 -9.11
CA MET A 62 5.18 5.15 -7.72
C MET A 62 5.82 6.50 -7.40
N ARG A 63 7.13 6.63 -7.62
CA ARG A 63 7.91 7.83 -7.30
C ARG A 63 7.55 9.06 -8.15
N ALA A 64 7.30 8.85 -9.44
CA ALA A 64 7.02 9.97 -10.34
C ALA A 64 5.57 10.44 -10.29
N ARG A 65 4.63 9.61 -9.84
CA ARG A 65 3.20 9.89 -10.02
C ARG A 65 2.37 9.70 -8.76
N PHE A 66 2.36 8.53 -8.14
CA PHE A 66 1.39 8.23 -7.10
C PHE A 66 1.81 8.76 -5.73
N ILE A 67 3.07 8.60 -5.35
CA ILE A 67 3.60 9.12 -4.08
C ILE A 67 3.46 10.65 -3.99
N PRO A 68 3.87 11.45 -5.00
CA PRO A 68 3.70 12.90 -4.95
C PRO A 68 2.24 13.34 -4.81
N ARG A 69 1.28 12.60 -5.39
CA ARG A 69 -0.14 12.91 -5.25
C ARG A 69 -0.65 12.77 -3.83
N ILE A 70 -0.18 11.75 -3.12
CA ILE A 70 -0.54 11.54 -1.71
C ILE A 70 0.10 12.62 -0.84
N LEU A 71 1.41 12.84 -1.00
CA LEU A 71 2.17 13.78 -0.17
C LEU A 71 1.79 15.25 -0.38
N SER A 72 1.23 15.59 -1.56
CA SER A 72 0.72 16.94 -1.87
C SER A 72 -0.76 17.15 -1.57
N ALA A 73 -1.46 16.11 -1.12
CA ALA A 73 -2.87 16.23 -0.74
C ALA A 73 -3.01 16.97 0.58
N ASP A 74 -4.17 17.60 0.77
CA ASP A 74 -4.57 18.05 2.09
C ASP A 74 -4.63 16.84 3.04
N PRO A 75 -3.88 16.83 4.15
CA PRO A 75 -3.88 15.72 5.08
C PRO A 75 -5.27 15.32 5.57
N ASP A 76 -6.14 16.29 5.83
CA ASP A 76 -7.49 16.02 6.35
C ASP A 76 -8.37 15.34 5.30
N ALA A 77 -8.11 15.54 4.01
CA ALA A 77 -8.82 14.86 2.93
C ALA A 77 -8.46 13.36 2.81
N LEU A 78 -7.43 12.90 3.52
CA LEU A 78 -6.98 11.50 3.52
C LEU A 78 -7.47 10.71 4.75
N LEU A 79 -8.11 11.40 5.72
CA LEU A 79 -8.59 10.79 6.96
C LEU A 79 -9.99 10.18 6.77
N ASP A 80 -10.31 9.24 7.62
CA ASP A 80 -11.67 8.74 7.77
C ASP A 80 -12.62 9.83 8.33
N ASP A 81 -13.89 9.53 8.40
CA ASP A 81 -14.88 10.53 8.79
C ASP A 81 -14.81 10.89 10.30
N SER A 82 -14.16 10.08 11.11
CA SER A 82 -13.86 10.39 12.52
C SER A 82 -12.60 11.24 12.69
N GLY A 83 -11.71 11.24 11.73
CA GLY A 83 -10.39 11.88 11.81
C GLY A 83 -9.38 11.09 12.64
N ASP A 84 -9.74 9.90 13.11
CA ASP A 84 -8.91 9.09 14.02
C ASP A 84 -7.94 8.15 13.27
N ASN A 85 -8.16 7.97 11.97
CA ASN A 85 -7.29 7.12 11.13
C ASN A 85 -7.31 7.60 9.67
N PHE A 86 -6.45 7.01 8.84
CA PHE A 86 -6.51 7.21 7.39
C PHE A 86 -7.66 6.42 6.77
N ASP A 87 -8.25 6.97 5.71
CA ASP A 87 -9.17 6.24 4.83
C ASP A 87 -8.44 5.73 3.59
N PRO A 88 -8.19 4.41 3.47
CA PRO A 88 -7.54 3.83 2.29
C PRO A 88 -8.29 4.11 0.98
N ALA A 89 -9.63 4.23 1.01
CA ALA A 89 -10.41 4.55 -0.19
C ALA A 89 -10.18 6.00 -0.65
N LYS A 90 -10.10 6.96 0.26
CA LYS A 90 -9.77 8.35 -0.05
C LYS A 90 -8.35 8.46 -0.60
N ILE A 91 -7.38 7.73 -0.02
CA ILE A 91 -6.00 7.68 -0.52
C ILE A 91 -5.93 7.02 -1.90
N PHE A 92 -6.66 5.92 -2.13
CA PHE A 92 -6.79 5.31 -3.45
C PHE A 92 -7.35 6.29 -4.48
N ALA A 93 -8.44 6.99 -4.15
CA ALA A 93 -9.04 8.00 -5.02
C ALA A 93 -8.05 9.13 -5.35
N GLN A 94 -7.23 9.54 -4.38
CA GLN A 94 -6.19 10.54 -4.58
C GLN A 94 -5.11 10.05 -5.56
N MET A 95 -4.67 8.79 -5.47
CA MET A 95 -3.75 8.19 -6.44
C MET A 95 -4.36 8.13 -7.85
N MET A 96 -5.63 7.79 -7.94
CA MET A 96 -6.37 7.67 -9.20
C MET A 96 -6.79 9.00 -9.82
N ARG A 97 -6.59 10.12 -9.13
CA ARG A 97 -6.98 11.44 -9.63
C ARG A 97 -6.34 11.73 -10.99
N ARG A 98 -7.17 12.08 -11.98
CA ARG A 98 -6.76 12.37 -13.37
C ARG A 98 -6.10 11.20 -14.11
N GLU A 99 -6.34 9.98 -13.66
CA GLU A 99 -5.98 8.80 -14.44
C GLU A 99 -7.02 8.55 -15.54
N LYS A 100 -6.53 8.20 -16.72
CA LYS A 100 -7.41 7.73 -17.81
C LYS A 100 -7.94 6.34 -17.48
N ALA A 101 -9.11 6.02 -18.03
CA ALA A 101 -9.60 4.65 -18.02
C ALA A 101 -8.60 3.69 -18.69
N GLY A 102 -8.54 2.44 -18.24
CA GLY A 102 -7.55 1.45 -18.69
C GLY A 102 -6.25 1.53 -17.88
N GLY A 103 -5.13 1.17 -18.47
CA GLY A 103 -3.81 1.17 -17.81
C GLY A 103 -3.67 0.06 -16.78
N HIS A 104 -4.15 -1.11 -17.13
CA HIS A 104 -4.02 -2.32 -16.32
C HIS A 104 -2.55 -2.72 -16.15
N SER A 105 -2.32 -3.74 -15.31
CA SER A 105 -1.02 -4.28 -15.05
C SER A 105 -0.18 -3.33 -14.16
N GLU A 106 0.84 -2.69 -14.67
CA GLU A 106 1.86 -2.00 -13.86
C GLU A 106 1.30 -0.83 -13.05
N ARG A 107 0.35 -0.08 -13.60
CA ARG A 107 -0.35 0.96 -12.84
C ARG A 107 -1.08 0.38 -11.64
N SER A 108 -1.86 -0.68 -11.86
CA SER A 108 -2.62 -1.33 -10.80
C SER A 108 -1.73 -1.95 -9.74
N ILE A 109 -0.60 -2.53 -10.15
CA ILE A 109 0.39 -3.09 -9.22
C ILE A 109 1.03 -1.98 -8.38
N ALA A 110 1.44 -0.87 -9.00
CA ALA A 110 2.05 0.25 -8.30
C ALA A 110 1.09 0.86 -7.26
N ILE A 111 -0.15 1.13 -7.65
CA ILE A 111 -1.19 1.66 -6.75
C ILE A 111 -1.50 0.66 -5.64
N GLY A 112 -1.76 -0.61 -5.99
CA GLY A 112 -2.09 -1.65 -5.02
C GLY A 112 -0.98 -1.89 -3.99
N THR A 113 0.29 -1.78 -4.39
CA THR A 113 1.41 -1.91 -3.44
C THR A 113 1.39 -0.79 -2.41
N ILE A 114 1.17 0.47 -2.84
CA ILE A 114 1.05 1.60 -1.90
C ILE A 114 -0.20 1.42 -1.03
N GLU A 115 -1.33 1.00 -1.62
CA GLU A 115 -2.58 0.78 -0.91
C GLU A 115 -2.45 -0.27 0.19
N VAL A 116 -1.79 -1.39 -0.07
CA VAL A 116 -1.52 -2.42 0.95
C VAL A 116 -0.66 -1.85 2.09
N ALA A 117 0.35 -1.03 1.79
CA ALA A 117 1.13 -0.36 2.83
C ALA A 117 0.29 0.63 3.65
N VAL A 118 -0.66 1.32 3.03
CA VAL A 118 -1.63 2.18 3.74
C VAL A 118 -2.51 1.34 4.67
N TRP A 119 -3.07 0.22 4.19
CA TRP A 119 -3.87 -0.68 5.02
C TRP A 119 -3.09 -1.24 6.21
N ASP A 120 -1.81 -1.57 6.04
CA ASP A 120 -0.94 -2.00 7.14
C ASP A 120 -0.73 -0.87 8.17
N ALA A 121 -0.52 0.38 7.72
CA ALA A 121 -0.45 1.54 8.61
C ALA A 121 -1.77 1.74 9.38
N VAL A 122 -2.91 1.70 8.71
CA VAL A 122 -4.25 1.83 9.31
C VAL A 122 -4.47 0.77 10.39
N ALA A 123 -4.14 -0.49 10.11
CA ALA A 123 -4.28 -1.58 11.07
C ALA A 123 -3.38 -1.36 12.30
N LYS A 124 -2.15 -0.92 12.09
CA LYS A 124 -1.20 -0.60 13.17
C LYS A 124 -1.67 0.58 14.00
N ILE A 125 -2.18 1.66 13.40
CA ILE A 125 -2.74 2.82 14.11
C ILE A 125 -3.93 2.38 14.96
N ALA A 126 -4.83 1.57 14.41
CA ALA A 126 -5.97 1.01 15.15
C ALA A 126 -5.59 0.00 16.25
N GLY A 127 -4.33 -0.48 16.28
CA GLY A 127 -3.88 -1.53 17.21
C GLY A 127 -4.57 -2.87 16.97
N LYS A 128 -5.01 -3.14 15.74
CA LYS A 128 -5.75 -4.35 15.36
C LYS A 128 -5.05 -5.08 14.21
N PRO A 129 -5.14 -6.41 14.14
CA PRO A 129 -4.73 -7.14 12.94
C PRO A 129 -5.54 -6.68 11.72
N LEU A 130 -4.91 -6.62 10.55
CA LEU A 130 -5.55 -6.15 9.31
C LEU A 130 -6.85 -6.90 8.98
N HIS A 131 -6.88 -8.22 9.14
CA HIS A 131 -8.09 -9.01 8.87
C HIS A 131 -9.29 -8.58 9.72
N ARG A 132 -9.05 -8.12 10.97
CA ARG A 132 -10.12 -7.56 11.82
C ARG A 132 -10.61 -6.22 11.30
N VAL A 133 -9.70 -5.33 10.95
CA VAL A 133 -10.05 -4.02 10.37
C VAL A 133 -10.90 -4.20 9.11
N LEU A 134 -10.51 -5.13 8.24
CA LEU A 134 -11.26 -5.46 7.03
C LEU A 134 -12.64 -6.05 7.33
N ALA A 135 -12.73 -6.97 8.30
CA ALA A 135 -14.01 -7.55 8.68
C ALA A 135 -14.96 -6.50 9.29
N GLU A 136 -14.46 -5.62 10.14
CA GLU A 136 -15.25 -4.51 10.71
C GLU A 136 -15.75 -3.57 9.62
N ARG A 137 -14.93 -3.24 8.65
CA ARG A 137 -15.27 -2.31 7.57
C ARG A 137 -16.20 -2.91 6.50
N PHE A 138 -16.03 -4.17 6.14
CA PHE A 138 -16.68 -4.76 4.95
C PHE A 138 -17.61 -5.93 5.27
N ASN A 139 -17.59 -6.47 6.49
CA ASN A 139 -18.35 -7.66 6.85
C ASN A 139 -19.02 -7.57 8.22
N ASN A 140 -19.39 -6.36 8.66
CA ASN A 140 -20.05 -6.12 9.95
C ASN A 140 -19.33 -6.81 11.15
N GLY A 141 -18.01 -6.85 11.12
CA GLY A 141 -17.18 -7.45 12.14
C GLY A 141 -17.16 -8.99 12.16
N LYS A 142 -17.86 -9.65 11.24
CA LYS A 142 -17.88 -11.11 11.18
C LYS A 142 -16.60 -11.64 10.57
N LEU A 143 -15.94 -12.54 11.27
CA LEU A 143 -14.78 -13.27 10.80
C LEU A 143 -15.18 -14.75 10.57
N PRO A 144 -14.76 -15.36 9.46
CA PRO A 144 -14.92 -16.81 9.29
C PRO A 144 -14.00 -17.53 10.28
N ASP A 145 -14.49 -18.64 10.84
CA ASP A 145 -13.68 -19.47 11.76
C ASP A 145 -12.53 -20.19 11.03
N LYS A 146 -12.63 -20.33 9.72
CA LYS A 146 -11.63 -20.98 8.87
C LYS A 146 -11.55 -20.26 7.53
N VAL A 147 -10.33 -20.16 7.01
CA VAL A 147 -10.03 -19.80 5.62
C VAL A 147 -9.67 -21.08 4.89
N PHE A 148 -10.35 -21.34 3.78
CA PHE A 148 -10.12 -22.53 2.95
C PHE A 148 -9.18 -22.17 1.80
#